data_e5ba34f15bdc1ace394a2e7acbc5c797
#
_entry.id   e5ba34f15bdc1ace394a2e7acbc5c797
#
_cell.length_a   1.000
_cell.length_b   1.000
_cell.length_c   1.000
_cell.angle_alpha   90.00
_cell.angle_beta   90.00
_cell.angle_gamma   90.00
#
_symmetry.space_group_name_H-M   'P 1'
#
loop_
_entity.id
_entity.type
_entity.pdbx_description
1 polymer ?
#
loop_
_entity_poly.entity_id
_entity_poly.type
_entity_poly.pdbx_seq_one_letter_code
_entity_poly.pdbx_strand_id
1 'polypeptide(L)'
;MKTGKEYAEQAKNPKYDKLTYSQYDCQAFCELVLRDIGVRQPDGAVYNWKGSNDMYRHAVKWLGTIDEARKTFGEIPVGAWAFMWDTTGNEKKRGYYDGLGNASHIGIYIGNDQVRDSTKIKNASGQVIRDGVGTRPLKQFQKIGLPMMLDFGSTTHTINIEVDRDAIVELYDNLQSALVLIKGWLDL
;
A
#
# COMPACT_ATOMS: atom_id res chain seq x y z
N MET A 1 1.00 7.72 17.74
CA MET A 1 0.52 7.48 16.38
C MET A 1 -0.59 6.45 16.46
N LYS A 2 -1.65 6.55 15.66
CA LYS A 2 -2.72 5.55 15.58
C LYS A 2 -2.21 4.30 14.85
N THR A 3 -2.69 3.12 15.26
CA THR A 3 -2.25 1.85 14.69
C THR A 3 -3.11 1.43 13.49
N GLY A 4 -2.56 0.56 12.63
CA GLY A 4 -3.33 -0.08 11.56
C GLY A 4 -4.52 -0.88 12.10
N LYS A 5 -4.37 -1.53 13.26
CA LYS A 5 -5.46 -2.26 13.92
C LYS A 5 -6.62 -1.35 14.34
N GLU A 6 -6.34 -0.17 14.95
CA GLU A 6 -7.37 0.81 15.31
C GLU A 6 -8.10 1.30 14.06
N TYR A 7 -7.37 1.52 12.96
CA TYR A 7 -7.92 1.94 11.68
C TYR A 7 -8.85 0.89 11.08
N ALA A 8 -8.43 -0.37 11.04
CA ALA A 8 -9.24 -1.47 10.54
C ALA A 8 -10.48 -1.72 11.41
N GLU A 9 -10.35 -1.62 12.74
CA GLU A 9 -11.49 -1.79 13.64
C GLU A 9 -12.51 -0.67 13.43
N GLN A 10 -12.06 0.55 13.30
CA GLN A 10 -12.95 1.67 12.96
C GLN A 10 -13.65 1.44 11.61
N ALA A 11 -12.94 0.92 10.59
CA ALA A 11 -13.54 0.65 9.28
C ALA A 11 -14.71 -0.35 9.33
N LYS A 12 -14.75 -1.24 10.32
CA LYS A 12 -15.84 -2.21 10.54
C LYS A 12 -17.09 -1.59 11.18
N ASN A 13 -17.03 -0.34 11.63
CA ASN A 13 -18.15 0.28 12.33
C ASN A 13 -19.40 0.33 11.42
N PRO A 14 -20.57 -0.19 11.88
CA PRO A 14 -21.80 -0.25 11.09
C PRO A 14 -22.33 1.11 10.64
N LYS A 15 -21.89 2.21 11.26
CA LYS A 15 -22.28 3.56 10.82
C LYS A 15 -21.96 3.83 9.34
N TYR A 16 -20.93 3.17 8.80
CA TYR A 16 -20.51 3.32 7.41
C TYR A 16 -21.38 2.53 6.41
N ASP A 17 -22.13 1.52 6.87
CA ASP A 17 -22.96 0.67 5.99
C ASP A 17 -24.07 1.46 5.27
N LYS A 18 -24.42 2.62 5.79
CA LYS A 18 -25.43 3.52 5.24
C LYS A 18 -24.89 4.52 4.22
N LEU A 19 -23.56 4.58 4.05
CA LEU A 19 -22.91 5.51 3.13
C LEU A 19 -22.99 4.97 1.70
N THR A 20 -23.40 5.84 0.77
CA THR A 20 -23.41 5.52 -0.66
C THR A 20 -22.07 5.86 -1.31
N TYR A 21 -21.77 5.24 -2.46
CA TYR A 21 -20.57 5.51 -3.22
C TYR A 21 -20.46 6.97 -3.71
N SER A 22 -21.58 7.60 -3.99
CA SER A 22 -21.62 9.01 -4.39
C SER A 22 -21.30 9.98 -3.25
N GLN A 23 -21.54 9.58 -2.01
CA GLN A 23 -21.17 10.37 -0.82
C GLN A 23 -19.70 10.17 -0.45
N TYR A 24 -19.26 8.92 -0.47
CA TYR A 24 -17.89 8.52 -0.16
C TYR A 24 -17.45 7.44 -1.15
N ASP A 25 -16.67 7.80 -2.13
CA ASP A 25 -16.03 6.83 -3.03
C ASP A 25 -14.95 6.02 -2.28
N CYS A 26 -14.20 5.18 -3.00
CA CYS A 26 -13.22 4.28 -2.38
C CYS A 26 -12.11 5.03 -1.62
N GLN A 27 -11.65 6.15 -2.16
CA GLN A 27 -10.65 7.00 -1.52
C GLN A 27 -11.25 7.74 -0.32
N ALA A 28 -12.36 8.44 -0.55
CA ALA A 28 -13.01 9.27 0.47
C ALA A 28 -13.45 8.43 1.69
N PHE A 29 -13.80 7.15 1.50
CA PHE A 29 -14.06 6.24 2.61
C PHE A 29 -12.81 5.97 3.44
N CYS A 30 -11.66 5.70 2.81
CA CYS A 30 -10.39 5.50 3.52
C CYS A 30 -10.00 6.76 4.32
N GLU A 31 -10.18 7.94 3.75
CA GLU A 31 -9.92 9.22 4.41
C GLU A 31 -10.88 9.49 5.57
N LEU A 32 -12.17 9.17 5.39
CA LEU A 32 -13.18 9.31 6.43
C LEU A 32 -12.80 8.48 7.67
N VAL A 33 -12.38 7.23 7.48
CA VAL A 33 -11.98 6.36 8.58
C VAL A 33 -10.73 6.90 9.29
N LEU A 34 -9.73 7.41 8.56
CA LEU A 34 -8.56 8.09 9.15
C LEU A 34 -8.99 9.29 9.99
N ARG A 35 -9.87 10.13 9.45
CA ARG A 35 -10.41 11.30 10.14
C ARG A 35 -11.11 10.91 11.43
N ASP A 36 -11.90 9.85 11.40
CA ASP A 36 -12.73 9.42 12.53
C ASP A 36 -11.93 8.83 13.68
N ILE A 37 -10.73 8.28 13.42
CA ILE A 37 -9.77 7.89 14.45
C ILE A 37 -8.82 9.02 14.86
N GLY A 38 -9.03 10.23 14.36
CA GLY A 38 -8.24 11.41 14.74
C GLY A 38 -6.89 11.54 14.04
N VAL A 39 -6.64 10.80 12.96
CA VAL A 39 -5.41 10.95 12.15
C VAL A 39 -5.51 12.19 11.30
N ARG A 40 -4.48 13.04 11.36
CA ARG A 40 -4.39 14.33 10.67
C ARG A 40 -3.00 14.50 10.06
N GLN A 41 -2.89 15.43 9.12
CA GLN A 41 -1.61 15.94 8.65
C GLN A 41 -0.86 16.70 9.76
N PRO A 42 0.45 16.91 9.63
CA PRO A 42 1.23 17.64 10.65
C PRO A 42 0.72 19.06 10.95
N ASP A 43 0.06 19.70 9.98
CA ASP A 43 -0.57 21.02 10.12
C ASP A 43 -1.99 20.97 10.72
N GLY A 44 -2.47 19.77 11.10
CA GLY A 44 -3.80 19.54 11.65
C GLY A 44 -4.90 19.35 10.61
N ALA A 45 -4.62 19.53 9.31
CA ALA A 45 -5.60 19.32 8.24
C ALA A 45 -5.99 17.84 8.10
N VAL A 46 -7.16 17.59 7.53
CA VAL A 46 -7.55 16.24 7.12
C VAL A 46 -6.80 15.84 5.86
N TYR A 47 -6.52 14.56 5.72
CA TYR A 47 -5.99 14.04 4.46
C TYR A 47 -7.05 14.15 3.35
N ASN A 48 -6.61 14.54 2.16
CA ASN A 48 -7.44 14.73 0.98
C ASN A 48 -6.59 14.48 -0.28
N TRP A 49 -6.51 13.21 -0.68
CA TRP A 49 -5.72 12.81 -1.85
C TRP A 49 -6.53 12.97 -3.15
N LYS A 50 -5.83 12.96 -4.28
CA LYS A 50 -6.42 13.09 -5.62
C LYS A 50 -6.78 11.75 -6.25
N GLY A 51 -7.29 10.80 -5.46
CA GLY A 51 -7.69 9.48 -5.89
C GLY A 51 -6.77 8.35 -5.40
N SER A 52 -7.20 7.12 -5.64
CA SER A 52 -6.45 5.91 -5.24
C SER A 52 -5.04 5.85 -5.84
N ASN A 53 -4.84 6.40 -7.04
CA ASN A 53 -3.52 6.50 -7.66
C ASN A 53 -2.56 7.43 -6.90
N ASP A 54 -3.07 8.51 -6.34
CA ASP A 54 -2.28 9.44 -5.51
C ASP A 54 -1.89 8.77 -4.19
N MET A 55 -2.84 8.10 -3.54
CA MET A 55 -2.58 7.33 -2.32
C MET A 55 -1.57 6.20 -2.56
N TYR A 56 -1.67 5.49 -3.69
CA TYR A 56 -0.77 4.42 -4.10
C TYR A 56 0.68 4.87 -4.23
N ARG A 57 0.92 6.12 -4.72
CA ARG A 57 2.25 6.64 -5.02
C ARG A 57 2.86 7.43 -3.87
N HIS A 58 2.05 8.16 -3.11
CA HIS A 58 2.55 9.19 -2.23
C HIS A 58 2.19 9.00 -0.74
N ALA A 59 1.31 8.03 -0.42
CA ALA A 59 0.80 7.90 0.94
C ALA A 59 1.16 6.58 1.64
N VAL A 60 2.00 5.76 1.03
CA VAL A 60 2.43 4.46 1.58
C VAL A 60 3.93 4.46 1.89
N LYS A 61 4.31 3.85 3.01
CA LYS A 61 5.71 3.63 3.42
C LYS A 61 6.26 2.27 2.98
N TRP A 62 5.39 1.38 2.54
CA TRP A 62 5.69 0.10 1.93
C TRP A 62 4.61 -0.23 0.89
N LEU A 63 5.01 -0.83 -0.22
CA LEU A 63 4.13 -1.20 -1.32
C LEU A 63 4.62 -2.47 -1.98
N GLY A 64 3.73 -3.44 -2.22
CA GLY A 64 4.05 -4.70 -2.87
C GLY A 64 2.81 -5.48 -3.28
N THR A 65 3.01 -6.67 -3.82
CA THR A 65 1.95 -7.64 -4.06
C THR A 65 1.44 -8.25 -2.75
N ILE A 66 0.33 -8.96 -2.79
CA ILE A 66 -0.18 -9.72 -1.66
C ILE A 66 0.85 -10.74 -1.17
N ASP A 67 1.52 -11.45 -2.10
CA ASP A 67 2.51 -12.47 -1.75
C ASP A 67 3.79 -11.85 -1.17
N GLU A 68 4.23 -10.71 -1.71
CA GLU A 68 5.34 -9.94 -1.14
C GLU A 68 5.00 -9.46 0.28
N ALA A 69 3.77 -9.00 0.52
CA ALA A 69 3.33 -8.60 1.85
C ALA A 69 3.37 -9.77 2.84
N ARG A 70 2.85 -10.94 2.45
CA ARG A 70 2.92 -12.16 3.27
C ARG A 70 4.36 -12.60 3.52
N LYS A 71 5.21 -12.57 2.50
CA LYS A 71 6.65 -12.90 2.64
C LYS A 71 7.36 -11.92 3.58
N THR A 72 7.06 -10.63 3.46
CA THR A 72 7.74 -9.56 4.22
C THR A 72 7.28 -9.52 5.68
N PHE A 73 6.00 -9.74 5.95
CA PHE A 73 5.42 -9.52 7.27
C PHE A 73 4.92 -10.81 7.97
N GLY A 74 5.04 -11.98 7.32
CA GLY A 74 4.41 -13.22 7.78
C GLY A 74 2.91 -13.26 7.48
N GLU A 75 2.21 -12.19 7.83
CA GLU A 75 0.80 -11.94 7.53
C GLU A 75 0.64 -10.55 6.96
N ILE A 76 -0.45 -10.31 6.22
CA ILE A 76 -0.77 -8.96 5.75
C ILE A 76 -1.14 -8.12 6.97
N PRO A 77 -0.47 -6.98 7.21
CA PRO A 77 -0.77 -6.12 8.34
C PRO A 77 -2.20 -5.59 8.30
N VAL A 78 -2.96 -5.83 9.35
CA VAL A 78 -4.34 -5.33 9.47
C VAL A 78 -4.34 -3.81 9.48
N GLY A 79 -5.20 -3.20 8.65
CA GLY A 79 -5.22 -1.75 8.41
C GLY A 79 -4.39 -1.32 7.21
N ALA A 80 -3.68 -2.22 6.54
CA ALA A 80 -3.07 -1.94 5.25
C ALA A 80 -4.13 -1.56 4.20
N TRP A 81 -3.74 -0.77 3.22
CA TRP A 81 -4.57 -0.53 2.04
C TRP A 81 -4.39 -1.65 1.03
N ALA A 82 -5.49 -2.13 0.48
CA ALA A 82 -5.52 -3.06 -0.63
C ALA A 82 -5.94 -2.30 -1.90
N PHE A 83 -5.19 -2.48 -3.00
CA PHE A 83 -5.44 -1.79 -4.25
C PHE A 83 -5.83 -2.79 -5.35
N MET A 84 -6.89 -2.45 -6.11
CA MET A 84 -7.08 -3.03 -7.43
C MET A 84 -6.14 -2.32 -8.40
N TRP A 85 -5.29 -3.10 -9.04
CA TRP A 85 -4.19 -2.57 -9.84
C TRP A 85 -4.13 -3.28 -11.21
N ASP A 86 -3.85 -2.50 -12.23
CA ASP A 86 -3.70 -2.97 -13.60
C ASP A 86 -2.63 -2.17 -14.38
N THR A 87 -2.27 -2.64 -15.56
CA THR A 87 -1.31 -2.01 -16.49
C THR A 87 -2.00 -1.50 -17.75
N THR A 88 -3.29 -1.20 -17.70
CA THR A 88 -4.07 -0.80 -18.90
C THR A 88 -3.72 0.57 -19.47
N GLY A 89 -2.86 1.33 -18.80
CA GLY A 89 -2.48 2.70 -19.21
C GLY A 89 -3.53 3.76 -18.83
N ASN A 90 -4.55 3.40 -18.05
CA ASN A 90 -5.55 4.36 -17.56
C ASN A 90 -4.96 5.38 -16.57
N GLU A 91 -3.82 5.08 -15.94
CA GLU A 91 -3.05 6.01 -15.12
C GLU A 91 -2.62 7.25 -15.89
N LYS A 92 -2.31 7.12 -17.19
CA LYS A 92 -1.94 8.23 -18.07
C LYS A 92 -3.07 9.24 -18.24
N LYS A 93 -4.32 8.78 -18.27
CA LYS A 93 -5.51 9.64 -18.33
C LYS A 93 -5.66 10.50 -17.06
N ARG A 94 -4.99 10.12 -15.96
CA ARG A 94 -4.95 10.83 -14.69
C ARG A 94 -3.64 11.58 -14.47
N GLY A 95 -2.78 11.66 -15.48
CA GLY A 95 -1.53 12.42 -15.45
C GLY A 95 -0.32 11.66 -14.88
N TYR A 96 -0.41 10.35 -14.71
CA TYR A 96 0.71 9.53 -14.24
C TYR A 96 1.41 8.83 -15.41
N TYR A 97 2.72 9.09 -15.58
CA TYR A 97 3.55 8.57 -16.67
C TYR A 97 4.78 7.82 -16.15
N ASP A 98 4.71 7.31 -14.94
CA ASP A 98 5.81 6.70 -14.18
C ASP A 98 5.96 5.19 -14.41
N GLY A 99 5.09 4.58 -15.19
CA GLY A 99 5.10 3.14 -15.45
C GLY A 99 4.67 2.26 -14.27
N LEU A 100 4.23 2.85 -13.15
CA LEU A 100 3.83 2.10 -11.95
C LEU A 100 2.47 1.42 -12.07
N GLY A 101 1.74 1.63 -13.18
CA GLY A 101 0.41 1.09 -13.40
C GLY A 101 -0.71 1.91 -12.75
N ASN A 102 -1.93 1.41 -12.85
CA ASN A 102 -3.15 2.09 -12.44
C ASN A 102 -3.75 1.45 -11.18
N ALA A 103 -3.68 2.15 -10.04
CA ALA A 103 -4.43 1.81 -8.85
C ALA A 103 -5.88 2.32 -9.01
N SER A 104 -6.72 1.52 -9.64
CA SER A 104 -8.08 1.92 -10.04
C SER A 104 -9.07 1.96 -8.88
N HIS A 105 -8.74 1.32 -7.75
CA HIS A 105 -9.59 1.21 -6.57
C HIS A 105 -8.75 0.96 -5.31
N ILE A 106 -9.31 1.30 -4.15
CA ILE A 106 -8.67 1.13 -2.83
C ILE A 106 -9.68 0.66 -1.79
N GLY A 107 -9.23 -0.12 -0.83
CA GLY A 107 -9.95 -0.48 0.38
C GLY A 107 -9.02 -0.72 1.56
N ILE A 108 -9.59 -0.97 2.73
CA ILE A 108 -8.89 -1.20 3.99
C ILE A 108 -8.90 -2.70 4.29
N TYR A 109 -7.73 -3.32 4.40
CA TYR A 109 -7.62 -4.71 4.83
C TYR A 109 -8.00 -4.83 6.30
N ILE A 110 -9.03 -5.63 6.60
CA ILE A 110 -9.60 -5.77 7.94
C ILE A 110 -9.27 -7.12 8.60
N GLY A 111 -8.35 -7.88 8.01
CA GLY A 111 -8.00 -9.24 8.45
C GLY A 111 -8.84 -10.31 7.77
N ASN A 112 -8.49 -11.59 8.01
CA ASN A 112 -9.23 -12.77 7.51
C ASN A 112 -9.48 -12.74 5.99
N ASP A 113 -8.49 -12.30 5.21
CA ASP A 113 -8.58 -12.14 3.76
C ASP A 113 -9.78 -11.31 3.29
N GLN A 114 -10.13 -10.27 4.07
CA GLN A 114 -11.24 -9.36 3.78
C GLN A 114 -10.78 -7.91 3.70
N VAL A 115 -11.40 -7.19 2.78
CA VAL A 115 -11.18 -5.76 2.54
C VAL A 115 -12.51 -5.03 2.68
N ARG A 116 -12.51 -3.97 3.47
CA ARG A 116 -13.62 -3.03 3.60
C ARG A 116 -13.43 -1.87 2.64
N ASP A 117 -14.38 -1.64 1.75
CA ASP A 117 -14.26 -0.62 0.71
C ASP A 117 -15.61 0.01 0.37
N SER A 118 -15.59 1.17 -0.27
CA SER A 118 -16.77 1.77 -0.87
C SER A 118 -16.73 1.59 -2.37
N THR A 119 -17.78 1.00 -2.95
CA THR A 119 -17.86 0.74 -4.39
C THR A 119 -19.29 0.64 -4.87
N LYS A 120 -19.48 0.85 -6.17
CA LYS A 120 -20.77 0.61 -6.85
C LYS A 120 -20.64 -0.62 -7.75
N ILE A 121 -21.36 -1.68 -7.40
CA ILE A 121 -21.35 -2.95 -8.13
C ILE A 121 -22.67 -3.12 -8.87
N LYS A 122 -22.58 -3.50 -10.15
CA LYS A 122 -23.73 -3.86 -10.96
C LYS A 122 -23.65 -5.35 -11.34
N ASN A 123 -24.79 -6.01 -11.43
CA ASN A 123 -24.90 -7.35 -12.00
C ASN A 123 -24.83 -7.31 -13.54
N ALA A 124 -24.86 -8.48 -14.17
CA ALA A 124 -24.80 -8.59 -15.63
C ALA A 124 -25.95 -7.89 -16.37
N SER A 125 -27.10 -7.70 -15.72
CA SER A 125 -28.25 -6.95 -16.27
C SER A 125 -28.15 -5.42 -16.04
N GLY A 126 -27.03 -4.95 -15.43
CA GLY A 126 -26.83 -3.52 -15.14
C GLY A 126 -27.50 -3.02 -13.86
N GLN A 127 -28.22 -3.88 -13.13
CA GLN A 127 -28.86 -3.53 -11.86
C GLN A 127 -27.78 -3.32 -10.77
N VAL A 128 -27.90 -2.26 -10.00
CA VAL A 128 -27.03 -1.99 -8.85
C VAL A 128 -27.36 -2.98 -7.74
N ILE A 129 -26.39 -3.83 -7.40
CA ILE A 129 -26.47 -4.83 -6.33
C ILE A 129 -25.73 -4.40 -5.07
N ARG A 130 -24.90 -3.37 -5.17
CA ARG A 130 -24.23 -2.70 -4.05
C ARG A 130 -23.93 -1.26 -4.44
N ASP A 131 -24.22 -0.32 -3.54
CA ASP A 131 -23.86 1.10 -3.67
C ASP A 131 -23.34 1.60 -2.32
N GLY A 132 -22.01 1.72 -2.19
CA GLY A 132 -21.35 2.23 -1.00
C GLY A 132 -20.47 1.22 -0.28
N VAL A 133 -20.39 1.37 1.05
CA VAL A 133 -19.46 0.64 1.90
C VAL A 133 -19.89 -0.81 2.11
N GLY A 134 -18.93 -1.73 2.00
CA GLY A 134 -19.17 -3.15 2.24
C GLY A 134 -17.85 -3.92 2.30
N THR A 135 -17.94 -5.24 2.39
CA THR A 135 -16.77 -6.12 2.51
C THR A 135 -16.61 -6.97 1.26
N ARG A 136 -15.37 -7.14 0.80
CA ARG A 136 -15.00 -8.01 -0.33
C ARG A 136 -13.81 -8.91 0.01
N PRO A 137 -13.70 -10.07 -0.65
CA PRO A 137 -12.53 -10.92 -0.51
C PRO A 137 -11.26 -10.23 -1.01
N LEU A 138 -10.15 -10.38 -0.28
CA LEU A 138 -8.84 -9.83 -0.63
C LEU A 138 -8.35 -10.27 -2.01
N LYS A 139 -8.70 -11.48 -2.46
CA LYS A 139 -8.32 -12.02 -3.78
C LYS A 139 -8.77 -11.16 -4.97
N GLN A 140 -9.66 -10.19 -4.76
CA GLN A 140 -10.07 -9.23 -5.80
C GLN A 140 -9.09 -8.06 -5.93
N PHE A 141 -8.08 -7.97 -5.07
CA PHE A 141 -7.07 -6.92 -5.05
C PHE A 141 -5.71 -7.50 -5.45
N GLN A 142 -4.78 -6.68 -5.90
CA GLN A 142 -3.48 -7.12 -6.42
C GLN A 142 -2.30 -6.59 -5.62
N LYS A 143 -2.45 -5.41 -5.01
CA LYS A 143 -1.36 -4.76 -4.27
C LYS A 143 -1.78 -4.42 -2.85
N ILE A 144 -0.79 -4.40 -1.96
CA ILE A 144 -0.89 -3.98 -0.56
C ILE A 144 0.03 -2.79 -0.34
N GLY A 145 -0.46 -1.77 0.36
CA GLY A 145 0.36 -0.64 0.79
C GLY A 145 0.16 -0.34 2.28
N LEU A 146 1.23 -0.03 2.99
CA LEU A 146 1.13 0.39 4.38
C LEU A 146 1.02 1.92 4.46
N PRO A 147 -0.13 2.48 4.89
CA PRO A 147 -0.29 3.92 5.10
C PRO A 147 0.83 4.49 5.97
N MET A 148 1.50 5.54 5.48
CA MET A 148 2.66 6.13 6.18
C MET A 148 2.30 6.79 7.51
N MET A 149 1.04 7.24 7.67
CA MET A 149 0.54 7.94 8.84
C MET A 149 0.06 7.00 9.96
N LEU A 150 0.13 5.68 9.76
CA LEU A 150 -0.27 4.67 10.74
C LEU A 150 0.93 3.88 11.25
N ASP A 151 0.86 3.48 12.51
CA ASP A 151 1.82 2.55 13.10
C ASP A 151 1.36 1.10 12.86
N PHE A 152 2.26 0.27 12.33
CA PHE A 152 2.06 -1.16 12.13
C PHE A 152 2.92 -2.01 13.08
N GLY A 153 3.54 -1.34 14.08
CA GLY A 153 4.56 -1.96 14.92
C GLY A 153 5.89 -2.08 14.17
N SER A 154 6.96 -2.28 14.92
CA SER A 154 8.23 -2.67 14.33
C SER A 154 8.08 -4.12 13.89
N THR A 155 7.81 -4.35 12.62
CA THR A 155 8.15 -5.62 12.00
C THR A 155 9.68 -5.67 11.89
N THR A 156 10.33 -5.90 13.04
CA THR A 156 11.71 -6.39 13.03
C THR A 156 11.64 -7.83 12.53
N HIS A 157 11.45 -7.98 11.22
CA HIS A 157 12.09 -9.11 10.59
C HIS A 157 13.59 -8.85 10.75
N THR A 158 14.21 -9.57 11.66
CA THR A 158 15.62 -9.85 11.56
C THR A 158 15.76 -10.48 10.19
N ILE A 159 16.10 -9.67 9.17
CA ILE A 159 16.69 -10.21 7.95
C ILE A 159 18.00 -10.79 8.48
N ASN A 160 18.02 -12.09 8.75
CA ASN A 160 19.24 -12.83 8.78
C ASN A 160 19.76 -12.74 7.33
N ILE A 161 20.47 -11.66 7.05
CA ILE A 161 21.39 -11.63 5.93
C ILE A 161 22.46 -12.64 6.41
N GLU A 162 22.37 -13.87 5.95
CA GLU A 162 23.53 -14.74 5.88
C GLU A 162 24.48 -13.99 4.96
N VAL A 163 25.32 -13.18 5.59
CA VAL A 163 26.39 -12.47 4.91
C VAL A 163 27.38 -13.57 4.58
N ASP A 164 27.39 -13.98 3.31
CA ASP A 164 28.42 -14.84 2.79
C ASP A 164 29.74 -14.09 2.95
N ARG A 165 30.44 -14.43 4.04
CA ARG A 165 31.73 -13.83 4.38
C ARG A 165 32.74 -14.03 3.27
N ASP A 166 32.69 -15.18 2.60
CA ASP A 166 33.62 -15.54 1.54
C ASP A 166 33.39 -14.67 0.30
N ALA A 167 32.09 -14.40 -0.05
CA ALA A 167 31.76 -13.48 -1.12
C ALA A 167 32.19 -12.02 -0.83
N ILE A 168 32.12 -11.58 0.44
CA ILE A 168 32.61 -10.25 0.83
C ILE A 168 34.13 -10.18 0.76
N VAL A 169 34.82 -11.20 1.20
CA VAL A 169 36.30 -11.26 1.10
C VAL A 169 36.71 -11.24 -0.37
N GLU A 170 36.09 -12.05 -1.21
CA GLU A 170 36.37 -12.08 -2.65
C GLU A 170 36.11 -10.70 -3.31
N LEU A 171 35.00 -10.02 -2.97
CA LEU A 171 34.72 -8.68 -3.46
C LEU A 171 35.79 -7.66 -3.00
N TYR A 172 36.22 -7.75 -1.75
CA TYR A 172 37.25 -6.88 -1.19
C TYR A 172 38.62 -7.08 -1.91
N ASP A 173 39.01 -8.33 -2.14
CA ASP A 173 40.26 -8.67 -2.82
C ASP A 173 40.24 -8.22 -4.29
N ASN A 174 39.11 -8.36 -4.97
CA ASN A 174 38.89 -7.86 -6.33
C ASN A 174 39.00 -6.34 -6.40
N LEU A 175 38.43 -5.61 -5.43
CA LEU A 175 38.54 -4.15 -5.32
C LEU A 175 39.97 -3.71 -5.06
N GLN A 176 40.71 -4.38 -4.18
CA GLN A 176 42.11 -4.07 -3.90
C GLN A 176 42.99 -4.30 -5.15
N SER A 177 42.77 -5.39 -5.88
CA SER A 177 43.46 -5.69 -7.13
C SER A 177 43.21 -4.64 -8.21
N ALA A 178 41.94 -4.19 -8.36
CA ALA A 178 41.58 -3.11 -9.27
C ALA A 178 42.24 -1.77 -8.90
N LEU A 179 42.32 -1.46 -7.59
CA LEU A 179 43.00 -0.25 -7.10
C LEU A 179 44.50 -0.23 -7.41
N VAL A 180 45.16 -1.38 -7.30
CA VAL A 180 46.59 -1.52 -7.66
C VAL A 180 46.78 -1.27 -9.15
N LEU A 181 45.94 -1.82 -10.00
CA LEU A 181 45.98 -1.60 -11.45
C LEU A 181 45.76 -0.11 -11.81
N ILE A 182 44.78 0.55 -11.18
CA ILE A 182 44.51 1.97 -11.41
C ILE A 182 45.70 2.84 -10.97
N LYS A 183 46.32 2.55 -9.81
CA LYS A 183 47.50 3.27 -9.36
C LYS A 183 48.68 3.09 -10.33
N GLY A 184 48.92 1.87 -10.82
CA GLY A 184 49.96 1.62 -11.81
C GLY A 184 49.74 2.34 -13.16
N TRP A 185 48.51 2.70 -13.50
CA TRP A 185 48.16 3.49 -14.67
C TRP A 185 48.33 5.02 -14.45
N LEU A 186 48.20 5.48 -13.21
CA LEU A 186 48.32 6.90 -12.85
C LEU A 186 49.78 7.32 -12.57
N ASP A 187 50.68 6.36 -12.29
CA ASP A 187 52.11 6.59 -12.06
C ASP A 187 52.95 6.45 -13.35
N LEU A 188 52.31 6.34 -14.52
CA LEU A 188 52.91 6.43 -15.87
C LEU A 188 52.59 7.78 -16.52
#